data_a253023e34472b3866e1116c98a3b5d9
#
_entry.id   a253023e34472b3866e1116c98a3b5d9
#
_cell.length_a   1.000
_cell.length_b   1.000
_cell.length_c   1.000
_cell.angle_alpha   90.00
_cell.angle_beta   90.00
_cell.angle_gamma   90.00
#
_symmetry.space_group_name_H-M   'P 1'
#
loop_
_entity.id
_entity.type
_entity.pdbx_description
1 polymer ?
#
loop_
_entity_poly.entity_id
_entity_poly.type
_entity_poly.pdbx_seq_one_letter_code
_entity_poly.pdbx_strand_id
1 'polypeptide(L)'
;VIVLTIIFFVAQAFVIPSGSMKNTLLIGDMLFVKKFSYGVPTPTIPWIEVKVLPDFKGNGHLIEGERPKRGDIVVFRYPHNPDIHYVKRAVAISGDTIFLKNKILYLHPKEGNDFVKTEFKDYETIDLNGKLFVVSPYEKEHKGIHNDQNVTRDTGHKELFDMHPILIPENETFMMGDNRDHSNDSRFWGSVPYKYIVGKPWFIYFSWDDDYKIRWDRVFRTVESLEKDIDTTAEIKHEEGIY
;
A
#
# COMPACT_ATOMS: atom_id res chain seq x y z
N VAL A 1 2.00 21.00 -24.65
CA VAL A 1 1.69 19.63 -25.10
C VAL A 1 2.56 18.62 -24.37
N ILE A 2 3.91 18.68 -24.43
CA ILE A 2 4.85 17.69 -23.82
C ILE A 2 4.59 17.49 -22.33
N VAL A 3 4.47 18.56 -21.54
CA VAL A 3 4.23 18.49 -20.08
C VAL A 3 2.91 17.77 -19.77
N LEU A 4 1.84 18.10 -20.50
CA LEU A 4 0.55 17.43 -20.32
C LEU A 4 0.64 15.95 -20.69
N THR A 5 1.35 15.60 -21.75
CA THR A 5 1.58 14.18 -22.12
C THR A 5 2.29 13.44 -20.99
N ILE A 6 3.31 14.02 -20.38
CA ILE A 6 4.02 13.41 -19.25
C ILE A 6 3.06 13.22 -18.07
N ILE A 7 2.30 14.24 -17.67
CA ILE A 7 1.37 14.17 -16.54
C ILE A 7 0.26 13.14 -16.80
N PHE A 8 -0.26 13.05 -18.03
CA PHE A 8 -1.33 12.12 -18.34
C PHE A 8 -0.87 10.66 -18.40
N PHE A 9 0.31 10.38 -18.97
CA PHE A 9 0.70 9.02 -19.33
C PHE A 9 1.91 8.49 -18.56
N VAL A 10 2.78 9.34 -18.04
CA VAL A 10 4.07 8.91 -17.47
C VAL A 10 4.09 9.02 -15.95
N ALA A 11 3.95 10.23 -15.43
CA ALA A 11 4.09 10.48 -14.00
C ALA A 11 3.10 11.55 -13.51
N GLN A 12 2.59 11.35 -12.33
CA GLN A 12 1.72 12.31 -11.65
C GLN A 12 2.28 12.64 -10.27
N ALA A 13 2.24 13.93 -9.92
CA ALA A 13 2.63 14.39 -8.59
C ALA A 13 1.50 14.15 -7.58
N PHE A 14 1.86 13.64 -6.41
CA PHE A 14 0.97 13.44 -5.27
C PHE A 14 1.61 13.98 -4.01
N VAL A 15 0.77 14.40 -3.08
CA VAL A 15 1.16 14.77 -1.71
C VAL A 15 0.62 13.71 -0.76
N ILE A 16 1.40 13.32 0.23
CA ILE A 16 0.96 12.38 1.28
C ILE A 16 0.27 13.18 2.39
N PRO A 17 -1.07 13.06 2.53
CA PRO A 17 -1.83 13.87 3.48
C PRO A 17 -2.05 13.18 4.82
N SER A 18 -1.73 11.90 4.97
CA SER A 18 -2.06 11.11 6.15
C SER A 18 -0.93 10.18 6.58
N GLY A 19 -0.90 9.84 7.87
CA GLY A 19 0.13 8.98 8.46
C GLY A 19 -0.11 7.47 8.29
N SER A 20 -1.02 7.04 7.42
CA SER A 20 -1.35 5.61 7.26
C SER A 20 -0.21 4.76 6.70
N MET A 21 0.82 5.39 6.11
CA MET A 21 2.06 4.77 5.63
C MET A 21 3.27 5.30 6.41
N LYS A 22 3.05 5.84 7.62
CA LYS A 22 4.12 6.37 8.50
C LYS A 22 5.28 5.38 8.57
N ASN A 23 6.48 5.89 8.73
CA ASN A 23 7.77 5.23 8.63
C ASN A 23 8.22 4.99 7.17
N THR A 24 7.34 4.60 6.28
CA THR A 24 7.65 4.44 4.85
C THR A 24 7.46 5.74 4.09
N LEU A 25 6.24 6.31 4.18
CA LEU A 25 5.88 7.61 3.59
C LEU A 25 5.33 8.51 4.69
N LEU A 26 5.86 9.73 4.78
CA LEU A 26 5.53 10.69 5.81
C LEU A 26 4.54 11.74 5.30
N ILE A 27 3.72 12.28 6.21
CA ILE A 27 2.89 13.45 5.91
C ILE A 27 3.80 14.57 5.41
N GLY A 28 3.41 15.23 4.32
CA GLY A 28 4.20 16.29 3.69
C GLY A 28 5.22 15.80 2.66
N ASP A 29 5.35 14.47 2.45
CA ASP A 29 6.09 13.95 1.29
C ASP A 29 5.34 14.30 0.00
N MET A 30 6.04 14.87 -0.96
CA MET A 30 5.58 15.11 -2.32
C MET A 30 6.32 14.19 -3.28
N LEU A 31 5.59 13.30 -3.93
CA LEU A 31 6.19 12.23 -4.73
C LEU A 31 5.60 12.14 -6.13
N PHE A 32 6.38 11.58 -7.04
CA PHE A 32 5.91 11.18 -8.35
C PHE A 32 5.49 9.70 -8.36
N VAL A 33 4.40 9.42 -9.08
CA VAL A 33 3.86 8.10 -9.28
C VAL A 33 4.03 7.67 -10.72
N LYS A 34 4.66 6.52 -10.94
CA LYS A 34 4.76 5.88 -12.27
C LYS A 34 3.42 5.28 -12.65
N LYS A 35 2.70 5.90 -13.57
CA LYS A 35 1.39 5.41 -14.03
C LYS A 35 1.49 4.11 -14.84
N PHE A 36 2.55 3.96 -15.62
CA PHE A 36 2.74 2.78 -16.49
C PHE A 36 3.19 1.51 -15.77
N SER A 37 3.44 1.55 -14.46
CA SER A 37 3.87 0.37 -13.70
C SER A 37 2.86 -0.77 -13.73
N TYR A 38 1.57 -0.43 -13.81
CA TYR A 38 0.48 -1.40 -13.83
C TYR A 38 -0.42 -1.25 -15.06
N GLY A 39 0.14 -0.77 -16.16
CA GLY A 39 -0.59 -0.41 -17.38
C GLY A 39 -0.75 1.10 -17.54
N VAL A 40 -1.44 1.52 -18.59
CA VAL A 40 -1.73 2.93 -18.82
C VAL A 40 -3.18 3.20 -18.39
N PRO A 41 -3.39 3.85 -17.25
CA PRO A 41 -4.75 4.17 -16.81
C PRO A 41 -5.44 5.11 -17.80
N THR A 42 -6.77 5.03 -17.87
CA THR A 42 -7.56 5.97 -18.65
C THR A 42 -7.28 7.40 -18.16
N PRO A 43 -6.79 8.29 -19.04
CA PRO A 43 -6.36 9.62 -18.63
C PRO A 43 -7.54 10.45 -18.11
N THR A 44 -7.32 11.10 -16.98
CA THR A 44 -8.23 12.04 -16.35
C THR A 44 -7.58 13.41 -16.27
N ILE A 45 -8.34 14.48 -16.33
CA ILE A 45 -7.83 15.83 -16.09
C ILE A 45 -7.50 15.92 -14.60
N PRO A 46 -6.22 16.19 -14.23
CA PRO A 46 -5.86 16.40 -12.84
C PRO A 46 -6.75 17.49 -12.20
N TRP A 47 -7.03 17.32 -10.92
CA TRP A 47 -7.83 18.22 -10.05
C TRP A 47 -9.35 18.21 -10.28
N ILE A 48 -9.85 17.92 -11.48
CA ILE A 48 -11.29 17.81 -11.77
C ILE A 48 -11.73 16.35 -11.99
N GLU A 49 -10.79 15.42 -12.05
CA GLU A 49 -11.00 13.96 -12.20
C GLU A 49 -11.94 13.54 -13.35
N VAL A 50 -12.10 14.43 -14.34
CA VAL A 50 -12.89 14.15 -15.54
C VAL A 50 -12.08 13.30 -16.52
N LYS A 51 -12.65 12.19 -16.96
CA LYS A 51 -12.03 11.32 -17.97
C LYS A 51 -11.91 12.08 -19.31
N VAL A 52 -10.69 12.11 -19.86
CA VAL A 52 -10.42 12.70 -21.19
C VAL A 52 -10.84 11.75 -22.31
N LEU A 53 -10.74 10.45 -22.05
CA LEU A 53 -11.14 9.39 -22.98
C LEU A 53 -12.12 8.43 -22.30
N PRO A 54 -13.06 7.83 -23.03
CA PRO A 54 -13.91 6.79 -22.48
C PRO A 54 -13.09 5.55 -22.11
N ASP A 55 -13.54 4.85 -21.08
CA ASP A 55 -13.00 3.56 -20.68
C ASP A 55 -13.56 2.48 -21.61
N PHE A 56 -12.89 2.23 -22.74
CA PHE A 56 -13.37 1.32 -23.78
C PHE A 56 -13.47 -0.14 -23.32
N LYS A 57 -12.73 -0.52 -22.29
CA LYS A 57 -12.67 -1.91 -21.79
C LYS A 57 -13.39 -2.09 -20.46
N GLY A 58 -13.82 -1.00 -19.81
CA GLY A 58 -14.45 -1.03 -18.50
C GLY A 58 -13.51 -1.42 -17.35
N ASN A 59 -12.20 -1.52 -17.60
CA ASN A 59 -11.20 -1.93 -16.63
C ASN A 59 -10.31 -0.78 -16.11
N GLY A 60 -10.66 0.47 -16.42
CA GLY A 60 -9.95 1.66 -15.95
C GLY A 60 -8.65 1.97 -16.68
N HIS A 61 -8.24 1.17 -17.65
CA HIS A 61 -6.97 1.29 -18.35
C HIS A 61 -7.13 1.29 -19.88
N LEU A 62 -6.41 2.19 -20.56
CA LEU A 62 -6.28 2.17 -22.02
C LEU A 62 -5.44 0.97 -22.48
N ILE A 63 -4.36 0.70 -21.76
CA ILE A 63 -3.46 -0.44 -21.98
C ILE A 63 -3.34 -1.17 -20.66
N GLU A 64 -3.75 -2.43 -20.64
CA GLU A 64 -3.54 -3.30 -19.49
C GLU A 64 -2.07 -3.59 -19.29
N GLY A 65 -1.65 -3.64 -18.03
CA GLY A 65 -0.31 -4.03 -17.62
C GLY A 65 -0.32 -5.15 -16.60
N GLU A 66 0.80 -5.32 -15.94
CA GLU A 66 0.91 -6.24 -14.81
C GLU A 66 -0.02 -5.82 -13.66
N ARG A 67 -0.42 -6.78 -12.85
CA ARG A 67 -1.14 -6.51 -11.60
C ARG A 67 -0.13 -6.19 -10.49
N PRO A 68 -0.52 -5.43 -9.45
CA PRO A 68 0.32 -5.24 -8.28
C PRO A 68 0.82 -6.58 -7.74
N LYS A 69 2.09 -6.61 -7.33
CA LYS A 69 2.69 -7.77 -6.67
C LYS A 69 2.56 -7.62 -5.16
N ARG A 70 2.62 -8.74 -4.45
CA ARG A 70 2.67 -8.73 -2.99
C ARG A 70 3.88 -7.92 -2.52
N GLY A 71 3.68 -7.06 -1.52
CA GLY A 71 4.70 -6.13 -1.01
C GLY A 71 4.77 -4.79 -1.74
N ASP A 72 4.22 -4.62 -2.94
CA ASP A 72 4.23 -3.35 -3.67
C ASP A 72 3.48 -2.26 -2.90
N ILE A 73 4.05 -1.05 -2.85
CA ILE A 73 3.30 0.15 -2.48
C ILE A 73 2.55 0.65 -3.71
N VAL A 74 1.26 0.86 -3.58
CA VAL A 74 0.36 1.15 -4.71
C VAL A 74 -0.44 2.41 -4.44
N VAL A 75 -0.51 3.29 -5.45
CA VAL A 75 -1.46 4.39 -5.49
C VAL A 75 -2.69 3.94 -6.25
N PHE A 76 -3.85 4.14 -5.67
CA PHE A 76 -5.14 3.74 -6.25
C PHE A 76 -6.25 4.71 -5.87
N ARG A 77 -7.34 4.67 -6.61
CA ARG A 77 -8.57 5.41 -6.31
C ARG A 77 -9.38 4.63 -5.29
N TYR A 78 -9.89 5.30 -4.27
CA TYR A 78 -10.71 4.66 -3.25
C TYR A 78 -12.00 4.08 -3.88
N PRO A 79 -12.31 2.78 -3.74
CA PRO A 79 -13.41 2.15 -4.48
C PRO A 79 -14.80 2.75 -4.22
N HIS A 80 -15.05 3.27 -3.00
CA HIS A 80 -16.33 3.87 -2.64
C HIS A 80 -16.43 5.37 -2.98
N ASN A 81 -15.28 6.02 -3.24
CA ASN A 81 -15.22 7.39 -3.75
C ASN A 81 -13.95 7.56 -4.61
N PRO A 82 -14.05 7.30 -5.93
CA PRO A 82 -12.90 7.31 -6.83
C PRO A 82 -12.20 8.66 -7.03
N ASP A 83 -12.77 9.73 -6.52
CA ASP A 83 -12.13 11.06 -6.54
C ASP A 83 -11.01 11.17 -5.50
N ILE A 84 -11.00 10.25 -4.51
CA ILE A 84 -9.98 10.20 -3.46
C ILE A 84 -8.91 9.18 -3.83
N HIS A 85 -7.65 9.58 -3.72
CA HIS A 85 -6.51 8.69 -3.92
C HIS A 85 -5.96 8.21 -2.58
N TYR A 86 -5.68 6.91 -2.51
CA TYR A 86 -5.01 6.27 -1.39
C TYR A 86 -3.66 5.70 -1.81
N VAL A 87 -2.76 5.63 -0.84
CA VAL A 87 -1.49 4.92 -0.95
C VAL A 87 -1.46 3.85 0.13
N LYS A 88 -1.28 2.59 -0.26
CA LYS A 88 -1.22 1.43 0.64
C LYS A 88 -0.26 0.38 0.10
N ARG A 89 0.05 -0.61 0.94
CA ARG A 89 0.80 -1.80 0.54
C ARG A 89 -0.13 -2.92 0.10
N ALA A 90 0.19 -3.54 -1.04
CA ALA A 90 -0.48 -4.75 -1.52
C ALA A 90 -0.04 -5.95 -0.66
N VAL A 91 -0.86 -6.40 0.26
CA VAL A 91 -0.52 -7.52 1.16
C VAL A 91 -1.02 -8.87 0.65
N ALA A 92 -2.02 -8.88 -0.23
CA ALA A 92 -2.48 -10.08 -0.90
C ALA A 92 -3.04 -9.74 -2.28
N ILE A 93 -2.93 -10.69 -3.20
CA ILE A 93 -3.37 -10.55 -4.59
C ILE A 93 -4.43 -11.60 -4.93
N SER A 94 -5.03 -11.47 -6.10
CA SER A 94 -6.03 -12.39 -6.63
C SER A 94 -5.67 -13.86 -6.40
N GLY A 95 -6.56 -14.62 -5.77
CA GLY A 95 -6.41 -16.05 -5.46
C GLY A 95 -5.73 -16.35 -4.13
N ASP A 96 -5.16 -15.36 -3.44
CA ASP A 96 -4.62 -15.54 -2.09
C ASP A 96 -5.73 -15.71 -1.06
N THR A 97 -5.43 -16.42 0.01
CA THR A 97 -6.29 -16.48 1.21
C THR A 97 -5.59 -15.79 2.36
N ILE A 98 -6.27 -14.86 3.02
CA ILE A 98 -5.73 -14.15 4.18
C ILE A 98 -6.74 -14.13 5.32
N PHE A 99 -6.23 -14.00 6.53
CA PHE A 99 -7.01 -13.66 7.72
C PHE A 99 -6.16 -12.87 8.71
N LEU A 100 -6.81 -12.20 9.67
CA LEU A 100 -6.14 -11.57 10.81
C LEU A 100 -6.57 -12.25 12.10
N LYS A 101 -5.62 -12.40 13.00
CA LYS A 101 -5.87 -12.82 14.38
C LYS A 101 -4.93 -12.06 15.32
N ASN A 102 -5.50 -11.33 16.27
CA ASN A 102 -4.74 -10.49 17.21
C ASN A 102 -3.75 -9.52 16.50
N LYS A 103 -4.21 -8.81 15.47
CA LYS A 103 -3.42 -7.90 14.61
C LYS A 103 -2.41 -8.61 13.68
N ILE A 104 -2.15 -9.88 13.85
CA ILE A 104 -1.23 -10.66 13.03
C ILE A 104 -1.90 -11.03 11.72
N LEU A 105 -1.27 -10.67 10.60
CA LEU A 105 -1.71 -11.08 9.27
C LEU A 105 -1.18 -12.48 8.95
N TYR A 106 -2.06 -13.32 8.44
CA TYR A 106 -1.76 -14.67 7.94
C TYR A 106 -2.05 -14.71 6.45
N LEU A 107 -1.11 -15.21 5.66
CA LEU A 107 -1.20 -15.29 4.20
C LEU A 107 -0.96 -16.71 3.72
N HIS A 108 -1.90 -17.26 2.95
CA HIS A 108 -1.69 -18.44 2.12
C HIS A 108 -1.70 -18.00 0.65
N PRO A 109 -0.54 -17.99 -0.02
CA PRO A 109 -0.43 -17.64 -1.43
C PRO A 109 -1.19 -18.62 -2.32
N LYS A 110 -1.74 -18.12 -3.43
CA LYS A 110 -2.45 -18.93 -4.43
C LYS A 110 -1.60 -20.04 -5.05
N GLU A 111 -0.29 -19.87 -5.06
CA GLU A 111 0.69 -20.83 -5.56
C GLU A 111 0.82 -22.05 -4.65
N GLY A 112 0.28 -22.00 -3.43
CA GLY A 112 0.19 -23.12 -2.51
C GLY A 112 1.41 -23.35 -1.61
N ASN A 113 1.41 -24.50 -0.94
CA ASN A 113 2.36 -24.80 0.14
C ASN A 113 3.83 -24.83 -0.32
N ASP A 114 4.12 -25.29 -1.53
CA ASP A 114 5.51 -25.40 -1.99
C ASP A 114 6.10 -24.00 -2.24
N PHE A 115 5.29 -23.07 -2.73
CA PHE A 115 5.69 -21.67 -2.82
C PHE A 115 5.97 -21.06 -1.44
N VAL A 116 5.14 -21.37 -0.43
CA VAL A 116 5.39 -20.91 0.95
C VAL A 116 6.74 -21.41 1.45
N LYS A 117 7.06 -22.70 1.24
CA LYS A 117 8.32 -23.31 1.69
C LYS A 117 9.56 -22.74 1.00
N THR A 118 9.43 -22.24 -0.22
CA THR A 118 10.55 -21.67 -0.99
C THR A 118 10.71 -20.17 -0.78
N GLU A 119 9.67 -19.40 -1.02
CA GLU A 119 9.74 -17.93 -1.00
C GLU A 119 9.66 -17.35 0.42
N PHE A 120 8.96 -18.04 1.34
CA PHE A 120 8.82 -17.61 2.73
C PHE A 120 9.55 -18.51 3.72
N LYS A 121 10.66 -19.15 3.28
CA LYS A 121 11.44 -20.12 4.09
C LYS A 121 11.91 -19.56 5.43
N ASP A 122 12.17 -18.26 5.50
CA ASP A 122 12.67 -17.57 6.70
C ASP A 122 11.53 -17.04 7.60
N TYR A 123 10.27 -17.24 7.19
CA TYR A 123 9.10 -16.83 7.96
C TYR A 123 8.53 -17.96 8.79
N GLU A 124 7.91 -17.62 9.91
CA GLU A 124 7.08 -18.54 10.67
C GLU A 124 5.86 -18.94 9.84
N THR A 125 5.48 -20.20 9.90
CA THR A 125 4.29 -20.71 9.21
C THR A 125 3.44 -21.54 10.15
N ILE A 126 2.12 -21.52 9.91
CA ILE A 126 1.18 -22.39 10.60
C ILE A 126 0.43 -23.25 9.58
N ASP A 127 0.11 -24.49 9.94
CA ASP A 127 -0.75 -25.36 9.13
C ASP A 127 -2.19 -25.25 9.62
N LEU A 128 -3.10 -24.89 8.71
CA LEU A 128 -4.53 -24.91 8.96
C LEU A 128 -5.21 -25.75 7.88
N ASN A 129 -5.64 -26.95 8.25
CA ASN A 129 -6.34 -27.89 7.37
C ASN A 129 -5.53 -28.25 6.12
N GLY A 130 -4.21 -28.42 6.25
CA GLY A 130 -3.31 -28.79 5.16
C GLY A 130 -2.86 -27.59 4.29
N LYS A 131 -3.21 -26.36 4.64
CA LYS A 131 -2.72 -25.14 4.02
C LYS A 131 -1.73 -24.44 4.93
N LEU A 132 -0.52 -24.17 4.42
CA LEU A 132 0.48 -23.39 5.12
C LEU A 132 0.20 -21.89 4.98
N PHE A 133 0.07 -21.21 6.11
CA PHE A 133 -0.05 -19.77 6.19
C PHE A 133 1.24 -19.16 6.72
N VAL A 134 1.73 -18.13 6.04
CA VAL A 134 2.85 -17.31 6.47
C VAL A 134 2.37 -16.35 7.55
N VAL A 135 3.10 -16.26 8.66
CA VAL A 135 2.81 -15.34 9.78
C VAL A 135 3.53 -14.03 9.56
N SER A 136 2.85 -12.91 9.71
CA SER A 136 3.38 -11.55 9.52
C SER A 136 4.21 -11.40 8.24
N PRO A 137 3.65 -11.71 7.06
CA PRO A 137 4.38 -11.57 5.80
C PRO A 137 4.84 -10.14 5.60
N TYR A 138 6.03 -9.96 5.01
CA TYR A 138 6.66 -8.69 4.61
C TYR A 138 7.28 -7.86 5.74
N GLU A 139 7.03 -8.12 7.02
CA GLU A 139 7.59 -7.31 8.12
C GLU A 139 9.13 -7.34 8.16
N LYS A 140 9.75 -8.43 7.67
CA LYS A 140 11.21 -8.56 7.60
C LYS A 140 11.84 -7.69 6.52
N GLU A 141 11.20 -7.62 5.35
CA GLU A 141 11.68 -6.85 4.20
C GLU A 141 11.26 -5.38 4.28
N HIS A 142 10.11 -5.09 4.93
CA HIS A 142 9.52 -3.77 4.99
C HIS A 142 9.40 -3.30 6.45
N LYS A 143 10.50 -2.81 6.99
CA LYS A 143 10.62 -2.37 8.39
C LYS A 143 9.70 -1.19 8.76
N GLY A 144 9.13 -0.50 7.79
CA GLY A 144 8.11 0.54 8.01
C GLY A 144 6.77 0.00 8.49
N ILE A 145 6.52 -1.31 8.36
CA ILE A 145 5.31 -1.95 8.86
C ILE A 145 5.38 -2.04 10.38
N HIS A 146 4.39 -1.45 11.06
CA HIS A 146 4.34 -1.42 12.52
C HIS A 146 2.92 -1.38 13.06
N ASN A 147 2.78 -1.80 14.32
CA ASN A 147 1.57 -1.71 15.11
C ASN A 147 1.81 -0.73 16.28
N ASP A 148 0.77 0.01 16.65
CA ASP A 148 0.76 0.81 17.87
C ASP A 148 0.36 -0.06 19.06
N GLN A 149 1.23 -0.14 20.07
CA GLN A 149 0.98 -0.92 21.29
C GLN A 149 -0.13 -0.32 22.16
N ASN A 150 -0.40 0.97 22.02
CA ASN A 150 -1.46 1.65 22.77
C ASN A 150 -2.86 1.37 22.21
N VAL A 151 -2.96 0.91 20.96
CA VAL A 151 -4.24 0.50 20.37
C VAL A 151 -4.57 -0.93 20.81
N THR A 152 -5.48 -1.03 21.77
CA THR A 152 -5.96 -2.30 22.35
C THR A 152 -7.36 -2.65 21.83
N ARG A 153 -7.86 -3.85 22.17
CA ARG A 153 -9.23 -4.26 21.81
C ARG A 153 -10.32 -3.36 22.35
N ASP A 154 -10.05 -2.67 23.46
CA ASP A 154 -10.99 -1.74 24.10
C ASP A 154 -11.00 -0.37 23.45
N THR A 155 -9.90 0.02 22.80
CA THR A 155 -9.73 1.35 22.18
C THR A 155 -9.78 1.35 20.66
N GLY A 156 -9.47 0.21 20.02
CA GLY A 156 -9.41 0.07 18.56
C GLY A 156 -10.66 -0.59 17.95
N HIS A 157 -10.80 -0.41 16.65
CA HIS A 157 -11.84 -1.11 15.88
C HIS A 157 -11.54 -2.61 15.79
N LYS A 158 -12.57 -3.45 15.88
CA LYS A 158 -12.41 -4.93 15.85
C LYS A 158 -11.72 -5.44 14.56
N GLU A 159 -11.91 -4.73 13.45
CA GLU A 159 -11.33 -5.04 12.14
C GLU A 159 -9.79 -4.94 12.15
N LEU A 160 -9.22 -4.20 13.10
CA LEU A 160 -7.76 -4.13 13.28
C LEU A 160 -7.19 -5.40 13.90
N PHE A 161 -7.99 -6.12 14.67
CA PHE A 161 -7.54 -7.27 15.44
C PHE A 161 -7.84 -8.60 14.78
N ASP A 162 -9.06 -8.76 14.28
CA ASP A 162 -9.52 -10.04 13.77
C ASP A 162 -10.31 -9.87 12.47
N MET A 163 -10.01 -10.71 11.50
CA MET A 163 -10.72 -10.84 10.24
C MET A 163 -10.80 -12.31 9.88
N HIS A 164 -12.00 -12.78 9.54
CA HIS A 164 -12.20 -14.15 9.08
C HIS A 164 -11.41 -14.43 7.79
N PRO A 165 -11.06 -15.70 7.52
CA PRO A 165 -10.41 -16.06 6.27
C PRO A 165 -11.22 -15.59 5.06
N ILE A 166 -10.55 -14.84 4.17
CA ILE A 166 -11.12 -14.38 2.91
C ILE A 166 -10.23 -14.80 1.74
N LEU A 167 -10.84 -15.22 0.67
CA LEU A 167 -10.20 -15.44 -0.63
C LEU A 167 -10.25 -14.14 -1.41
N ILE A 168 -9.10 -13.66 -1.90
CA ILE A 168 -9.05 -12.43 -2.68
C ILE A 168 -9.64 -12.68 -4.08
N PRO A 169 -10.67 -11.90 -4.48
CA PRO A 169 -11.32 -12.07 -5.76
C PRO A 169 -10.38 -11.89 -6.95
N GLU A 170 -10.80 -12.40 -8.11
CA GLU A 170 -10.04 -12.22 -9.33
C GLU A 170 -9.92 -10.74 -9.72
N ASN A 171 -8.72 -10.34 -10.18
CA ASN A 171 -8.37 -8.96 -10.51
C ASN A 171 -8.51 -7.94 -9.37
N GLU A 172 -8.43 -8.40 -8.13
CA GLU A 172 -8.43 -7.54 -6.95
C GLU A 172 -7.15 -7.70 -6.13
N THR A 173 -6.86 -6.68 -5.32
CA THR A 173 -5.69 -6.64 -4.44
C THR A 173 -6.13 -6.16 -3.05
N PHE A 174 -5.69 -6.85 -2.01
CA PHE A 174 -5.95 -6.43 -0.64
C PHE A 174 -4.86 -5.49 -0.16
N MET A 175 -5.25 -4.30 0.24
CA MET A 175 -4.38 -3.18 0.56
C MET A 175 -4.38 -2.89 2.06
N MET A 176 -3.19 -2.79 2.67
CA MET A 176 -3.07 -2.35 4.07
C MET A 176 -2.05 -1.22 4.19
N GLY A 177 -2.28 -0.33 5.16
CA GLY A 177 -1.28 0.68 5.52
C GLY A 177 -0.13 0.07 6.32
N ASP A 178 1.07 0.63 6.20
CA ASP A 178 2.23 0.20 6.98
C ASP A 178 2.06 0.58 8.46
N ASN A 179 1.43 1.72 8.75
CA ASN A 179 0.93 2.08 10.08
C ASN A 179 -0.39 1.33 10.34
N ARG A 180 -0.28 0.08 10.80
CA ARG A 180 -1.34 -0.90 10.86
C ARG A 180 -2.57 -0.46 11.64
N ASP A 181 -2.40 0.21 12.77
CA ASP A 181 -3.49 0.61 13.65
C ASP A 181 -4.11 1.97 13.27
N HIS A 182 -3.42 2.76 12.47
CA HIS A 182 -3.86 4.10 12.04
C HIS A 182 -4.11 4.18 10.53
N SER A 183 -4.63 3.11 9.96
CA SER A 183 -4.93 3.04 8.53
C SER A 183 -6.38 2.62 8.27
N ASN A 184 -7.11 3.46 7.54
CA ASN A 184 -8.36 3.07 6.92
C ASN A 184 -8.04 2.38 5.59
N ASP A 185 -8.16 1.04 5.55
CA ASP A 185 -7.72 0.23 4.44
C ASP A 185 -8.66 -0.96 4.15
N SER A 186 -8.21 -1.93 3.37
CA SER A 186 -9.04 -3.05 2.93
C SER A 186 -9.66 -3.88 4.04
N ARG A 187 -9.16 -3.80 5.26
CA ARG A 187 -9.79 -4.44 6.44
C ARG A 187 -11.20 -3.89 6.72
N PHE A 188 -11.44 -2.63 6.34
CA PHE A 188 -12.71 -1.93 6.59
C PHE A 188 -13.64 -1.95 5.38
N TRP A 189 -13.10 -1.85 4.16
CA TRP A 189 -13.90 -1.61 2.96
C TRP A 189 -13.65 -2.63 1.83
N GLY A 190 -12.82 -3.67 2.06
CA GLY A 190 -12.61 -4.77 1.13
C GLY A 190 -11.44 -4.57 0.16
N SER A 191 -11.26 -5.51 -0.76
CA SER A 191 -10.18 -5.48 -1.76
C SER A 191 -10.41 -4.44 -2.86
N VAL A 192 -9.33 -4.05 -3.53
CA VAL A 192 -9.33 -3.01 -4.58
C VAL A 192 -9.32 -3.66 -5.95
N PRO A 193 -10.38 -3.47 -6.75
CA PRO A 193 -10.39 -3.88 -8.15
C PRO A 193 -9.31 -3.17 -8.97
N TYR A 194 -8.71 -3.90 -9.93
CA TYR A 194 -7.64 -3.39 -10.80
C TYR A 194 -7.98 -2.07 -11.49
N LYS A 195 -9.24 -1.85 -11.86
CA LYS A 195 -9.69 -0.61 -12.52
C LYS A 195 -9.42 0.68 -11.72
N TYR A 196 -9.17 0.55 -10.41
CA TYR A 196 -8.87 1.68 -9.54
C TYR A 196 -7.36 1.88 -9.33
N ILE A 197 -6.50 0.96 -9.81
CA ILE A 197 -5.05 1.09 -9.68
C ILE A 197 -4.56 2.24 -10.56
N VAL A 198 -3.75 3.13 -9.98
CA VAL A 198 -3.18 4.31 -10.67
C VAL A 198 -1.73 4.10 -11.03
N GLY A 199 -0.91 3.61 -10.09
CA GLY A 199 0.51 3.42 -10.34
C GLY A 199 1.31 3.09 -9.08
N LYS A 200 2.63 3.08 -9.23
CA LYS A 200 3.59 2.82 -8.15
C LYS A 200 4.30 4.12 -7.74
N PRO A 201 4.37 4.47 -6.43
CA PRO A 201 5.21 5.56 -5.96
C PRO A 201 6.65 5.38 -6.46
N TRP A 202 7.28 6.46 -6.87
CA TRP A 202 8.61 6.38 -7.46
C TRP A 202 9.65 7.07 -6.59
N PHE A 203 9.68 8.40 -6.62
CA PHE A 203 10.62 9.17 -5.82
C PHE A 203 9.95 10.41 -5.23
N ILE A 204 10.49 10.86 -4.09
CA ILE A 204 10.07 12.07 -3.41
C ILE A 204 10.85 13.24 -4.02
N TYR A 205 10.14 14.22 -4.57
CA TYR A 205 10.78 15.42 -5.12
C TYR A 205 10.85 16.56 -4.11
N PHE A 206 10.02 16.51 -3.07
CA PHE A 206 10.04 17.45 -1.96
C PHE A 206 9.41 16.82 -0.72
N SER A 207 9.85 17.26 0.49
CA SER A 207 9.29 16.80 1.76
C SER A 207 9.47 17.88 2.83
N TRP A 208 8.41 18.13 3.61
CA TRP A 208 8.47 18.98 4.81
C TRP A 208 7.75 18.32 5.97
N ASP A 209 8.09 18.75 7.20
CA ASP A 209 7.40 18.34 8.42
C ASP A 209 6.28 19.33 8.81
N ASP A 210 5.65 19.07 9.96
CA ASP A 210 4.54 19.90 10.47
C ASP A 210 5.01 21.31 10.89
N ASP A 211 6.31 21.50 11.14
CA ASP A 211 6.94 22.79 11.41
C ASP A 211 7.42 23.50 10.11
N TYR A 212 7.05 23.00 8.95
CA TYR A 212 7.48 23.47 7.62
C TYR A 212 9.01 23.40 7.39
N LYS A 213 9.72 22.52 8.13
CA LYS A 213 11.14 22.24 7.89
C LYS A 213 11.30 21.22 6.78
N ILE A 214 12.24 21.48 5.88
CA ILE A 214 12.50 20.55 4.76
C ILE A 214 13.27 19.33 5.26
N ARG A 215 12.77 18.14 4.93
CA ARG A 215 13.45 16.86 5.18
C ARG A 215 14.36 16.56 4.00
N TRP A 216 15.57 17.13 4.01
CA TRP A 216 16.55 16.99 2.93
C TRP A 216 17.02 15.55 2.68
N ASP A 217 17.00 14.72 3.71
CA ASP A 217 17.33 13.29 3.68
C ASP A 217 16.36 12.47 2.83
N ARG A 218 15.17 13.02 2.52
CA ARG A 218 14.12 12.38 1.73
C ARG A 218 14.04 12.93 0.31
N VAL A 219 14.55 14.14 0.07
CA VAL A 219 14.44 14.80 -1.24
C VAL A 219 15.27 14.07 -2.30
N PHE A 220 14.70 13.84 -3.48
CA PHE A 220 15.23 13.06 -4.60
C PHE A 220 15.59 11.60 -4.26
N ARG A 221 15.01 11.05 -3.19
CA ARG A 221 15.14 9.64 -2.84
C ARG A 221 13.99 8.83 -3.47
N THR A 222 14.32 7.62 -3.91
CA THR A 222 13.28 6.65 -4.31
C THR A 222 12.62 6.06 -3.08
N VAL A 223 11.33 5.71 -3.19
CA VAL A 223 10.61 5.08 -2.08
C VAL A 223 11.29 3.78 -1.66
N GLU A 224 11.76 2.98 -2.61
CA GLU A 224 12.50 1.73 -2.34
C GLU A 224 13.82 1.96 -1.58
N SER A 225 14.51 3.11 -1.83
CA SER A 225 15.74 3.42 -1.08
C SER A 225 15.44 3.87 0.34
N LEU A 226 14.32 4.59 0.54
CA LEU A 226 13.88 5.00 1.86
C LEU A 226 13.47 3.81 2.72
N GLU A 227 12.75 2.84 2.15
CA GLU A 227 12.38 1.62 2.88
C GLU A 227 13.58 0.86 3.43
N LYS A 228 14.71 0.84 2.69
CA LYS A 228 15.94 0.15 3.13
C LYS A 228 16.64 0.85 4.28
N ASP A 229 16.48 2.15 4.39
CA ASP A 229 17.16 2.99 5.39
C ASP A 229 16.32 3.21 6.66
N ILE A 230 15.14 2.59 6.77
CA ILE A 230 14.32 2.69 7.97
C ILE A 230 15.06 2.06 9.15
N ASP A 231 15.48 2.91 10.08
CA ASP A 231 16.08 2.49 11.35
C ASP A 231 14.99 2.42 12.42
N THR A 232 14.51 1.21 12.67
CA THR A 232 13.49 0.95 13.67
C THR A 232 13.93 1.26 15.10
N THR A 233 15.23 1.48 15.35
CA THR A 233 15.76 1.79 16.68
C THR A 233 15.68 3.28 17.02
N ALA A 234 15.62 4.17 16.02
CA ALA A 234 15.59 5.62 16.23
C ALA A 234 14.17 6.13 16.58
N GLU A 235 13.12 5.46 16.15
CA GLU A 235 11.74 5.94 16.30
C GLU A 235 11.13 5.68 17.67
N ILE A 236 11.56 4.64 18.38
CA ILE A 236 11.13 4.36 19.78
C ILE A 236 11.45 5.54 20.71
N LYS A 237 12.46 6.34 20.38
CA LYS A 237 12.87 7.51 21.18
C LYS A 237 12.01 8.77 20.94
N HIS A 238 11.33 8.88 19.81
CA HIS A 238 10.50 10.05 19.48
C HIS A 238 9.07 9.97 20.03
N GLU A 239 8.55 8.76 20.26
CA GLU A 239 7.20 8.58 20.84
C GLU A 239 7.19 8.75 22.38
N GLU A 240 8.34 8.63 23.07
CA GLU A 240 8.45 8.87 24.51
C GLU A 240 8.55 10.36 24.89
N GLY A 241 8.60 11.28 23.93
CA GLY A 241 8.87 12.70 24.12
C GLY A 241 7.71 13.66 23.87
N ILE A 242 6.49 13.18 23.58
CA ILE A 242 5.32 14.03 23.32
C ILE A 242 4.20 13.64 24.30
N TYR A 243 4.26 14.27 25.48
CA TYR A 243 3.14 14.50 26.38
C TYR A 243 3.00 16.01 26.60
#